data_9de18698aae71c066a4f8ed215021b52
#
_entry.id   9de18698aae71c066a4f8ed215021b52
#
_cell.length_a   1.000
_cell.length_b   1.000
_cell.length_c   1.000
_cell.angle_alpha   90.00
_cell.angle_beta   90.00
_cell.angle_gamma   90.00
#
_symmetry.space_group_name_H-M   'P 1'
#
loop_
_entity.id
_entity.type
_entity.pdbx_description
1 polymer ?
#
loop_
_entity_poly.entity_id
_entity_poly.type
_entity_poly.pdbx_seq_one_letter_code
_entity_poly.pdbx_strand_id
1 'polypeptide(L)'
;KYPLFIEIKPTLSKSLLKKLLKQTSKFTKSVFISFKHENIFNILKIKRNTKTGLSFSPPTSIKKIIQEANNKSINCLILDKSYLKSKSIQNLKIKKYYFTIKTKSEFKEYSKNNNLIFENL
;
A
#
# COMPACT_ATOMS: atom_id res chain seq x y z
N LYS A 1 16.70 -6.59 -6.64
CA LYS A 1 17.50 -6.24 -5.47
C LYS A 1 16.76 -5.41 -4.45
N TYR A 2 16.27 -4.26 -4.87
CA TYR A 2 15.56 -3.36 -3.97
C TYR A 2 14.08 -3.60 -4.08
N PRO A 3 13.34 -3.54 -2.96
CA PRO A 3 11.88 -3.60 -3.02
C PRO A 3 11.35 -2.38 -3.75
N LEU A 4 10.34 -2.62 -4.60
CA LEU A 4 9.69 -1.56 -5.37
C LEU A 4 8.20 -1.57 -5.08
N PHE A 5 7.62 -0.40 -4.92
CA PHE A 5 6.18 -0.25 -4.97
C PHE A 5 5.79 0.04 -6.42
N ILE A 6 4.89 -0.77 -6.95
CA ILE A 6 4.33 -0.56 -8.28
C ILE A 6 2.88 -0.13 -8.08
N GLU A 7 2.61 1.15 -8.29
CA GLU A 7 1.27 1.69 -8.10
C GLU A 7 0.45 1.57 -9.38
N ILE A 8 -0.76 1.01 -9.24
CA ILE A 8 -1.72 0.90 -10.34
C ILE A 8 -2.80 1.95 -10.11
N LYS A 9 -2.77 3.03 -10.88
CA LYS A 9 -3.70 4.15 -10.69
C LYS A 9 -5.07 3.92 -11.31
N PRO A 10 -5.18 3.49 -12.58
CA PRO A 10 -6.51 3.23 -13.15
C PRO A 10 -7.00 1.83 -12.82
N THR A 11 -8.29 1.61 -12.94
CA THR A 11 -8.83 0.26 -12.89
C THR A 11 -8.44 -0.47 -14.19
N LEU A 12 -7.77 -1.59 -14.07
CA LEU A 12 -7.30 -2.38 -15.21
C LEU A 12 -8.13 -3.65 -15.39
N SER A 13 -8.30 -4.05 -16.66
CA SER A 13 -8.91 -5.33 -16.97
C SER A 13 -8.02 -6.49 -16.52
N LYS A 14 -8.60 -7.68 -16.36
CA LYS A 14 -7.83 -8.86 -15.99
C LYS A 14 -6.73 -9.17 -16.99
N SER A 15 -6.98 -8.98 -18.29
CA SER A 15 -5.97 -9.22 -19.31
C SER A 15 -4.78 -8.26 -19.18
N LEU A 16 -5.03 -7.00 -18.87
CA LEU A 16 -3.96 -6.03 -18.64
C LEU A 16 -3.18 -6.32 -17.36
N LEU A 17 -3.87 -6.77 -16.32
CA LEU A 17 -3.20 -7.18 -15.07
C LEU A 17 -2.30 -8.38 -15.29
N LYS A 18 -2.74 -9.38 -16.07
CA LYS A 18 -1.92 -10.52 -16.44
C LYS A 18 -0.66 -10.09 -17.19
N LYS A 19 -0.82 -9.16 -18.11
CA LYS A 19 0.29 -8.61 -18.90
C LYS A 19 1.28 -7.88 -17.99
N LEU A 20 0.76 -7.06 -17.06
CA LEU A 20 1.58 -6.34 -16.09
C LEU A 20 2.39 -7.31 -15.23
N LEU A 21 1.76 -8.33 -14.69
CA LEU A 21 2.44 -9.34 -13.86
C LEU A 21 3.55 -10.04 -14.64
N LYS A 22 3.32 -10.36 -15.91
CA LYS A 22 4.31 -10.98 -16.77
C LYS A 22 5.49 -10.03 -17.02
N GLN A 23 5.22 -8.77 -17.33
CA GLN A 23 6.26 -7.78 -17.63
C GLN A 23 7.12 -7.45 -16.41
N THR A 24 6.57 -7.57 -15.22
CA THR A 24 7.25 -7.23 -13.97
C THR A 24 7.82 -8.45 -13.24
N SER A 25 7.70 -9.63 -13.80
CA SER A 25 8.10 -10.90 -13.14
C SER A 25 9.55 -10.92 -12.67
N LYS A 26 10.43 -10.19 -13.34
CA LYS A 26 11.85 -10.11 -12.96
C LYS A 26 12.08 -9.28 -11.70
N PHE A 27 11.13 -8.47 -11.30
CA PHE A 27 11.23 -7.64 -10.09
C PHE A 27 10.62 -8.39 -8.91
N THR A 28 11.33 -9.39 -8.41
CA THR A 28 10.82 -10.35 -7.43
C THR A 28 10.44 -9.72 -6.08
N LYS A 29 10.97 -8.55 -5.77
CA LYS A 29 10.67 -7.84 -4.52
C LYS A 29 9.65 -6.72 -4.70
N SER A 30 8.94 -6.69 -5.82
CA SER A 30 7.93 -5.66 -6.02
C SER A 30 6.66 -5.96 -5.24
N VAL A 31 5.99 -4.87 -4.85
CA VAL A 31 4.72 -4.90 -4.14
C VAL A 31 3.75 -4.04 -4.96
N PHE A 32 2.65 -4.64 -5.40
CA PHE A 32 1.63 -3.91 -6.16
C PHE A 32 0.70 -3.21 -5.19
N ILE A 33 0.49 -1.92 -5.38
CA ILE A 33 -0.38 -1.10 -4.53
C ILE A 33 -1.38 -0.35 -5.40
N SER A 34 -2.54 -0.07 -4.86
CA SER A 34 -3.56 0.69 -5.58
C SER A 34 -4.61 1.25 -4.63
N PHE A 35 -5.11 2.44 -4.95
CA PHE A 35 -6.34 2.97 -4.35
C PHE A 35 -7.57 2.29 -4.94
N LYS A 36 -7.46 1.73 -6.14
CA LYS A 36 -8.52 0.92 -6.77
C LYS A 36 -8.33 -0.51 -6.31
N HIS A 37 -8.91 -0.84 -5.19
CA HIS A 37 -8.67 -2.13 -4.49
C HIS A 37 -9.06 -3.33 -5.33
N GLU A 38 -9.99 -3.18 -6.27
CA GLU A 38 -10.36 -4.27 -7.17
C GLU A 38 -9.18 -4.74 -8.02
N ASN A 39 -8.23 -3.84 -8.36
CA ASN A 39 -7.00 -4.25 -9.03
C ASN A 39 -6.23 -5.26 -8.20
N ILE A 40 -6.12 -4.99 -6.92
CA ILE A 40 -5.37 -5.85 -6.00
C ILE A 40 -6.05 -7.20 -5.85
N PHE A 41 -7.36 -7.22 -5.64
CA PHE A 41 -8.08 -8.47 -5.51
C PHE A 41 -8.06 -9.29 -6.79
N ASN A 42 -8.10 -8.64 -7.96
CA ASN A 42 -7.97 -9.33 -9.24
C ASN A 42 -6.57 -9.89 -9.45
N ILE A 43 -5.53 -9.15 -9.05
CA ILE A 43 -4.16 -9.67 -9.07
C ILE A 43 -4.06 -10.95 -8.25
N LEU A 44 -4.62 -10.95 -7.04
CA LEU A 44 -4.57 -12.12 -6.16
C LEU A 44 -5.35 -13.31 -6.71
N LYS A 45 -6.40 -13.07 -7.51
CA LYS A 45 -7.11 -14.14 -8.21
C LYS A 45 -6.26 -14.73 -9.34
N ILE A 46 -5.43 -13.92 -9.98
CA ILE A 46 -4.57 -14.37 -11.08
C ILE A 46 -3.34 -15.09 -10.51
N LYS A 47 -2.72 -14.51 -9.48
CA LYS A 47 -1.52 -15.06 -8.87
C LYS A 47 -1.57 -14.85 -7.36
N ARG A 48 -1.97 -15.88 -6.65
CA ARG A 48 -2.34 -15.88 -5.24
C ARG A 48 -1.28 -15.33 -4.27
N ASN A 49 -0.01 -15.60 -4.53
CA ASN A 49 1.08 -15.22 -3.63
C ASN A 49 1.76 -13.90 -4.00
N THR A 50 1.15 -13.12 -4.86
CA THR A 50 1.70 -11.81 -5.23
C THR A 50 1.70 -10.88 -4.01
N LYS A 51 2.81 -10.18 -3.80
CA LYS A 51 2.91 -9.18 -2.74
C LYS A 51 2.07 -7.96 -3.10
N THR A 52 1.15 -7.59 -2.23
CA THR A 52 0.19 -6.53 -2.50
C THR A 52 -0.06 -5.66 -1.28
N GLY A 53 -0.51 -4.44 -1.55
CA GLY A 53 -0.93 -3.51 -0.52
C GLY A 53 -2.13 -2.70 -0.97
N LEU A 54 -2.93 -2.28 0.00
CA LEU A 54 -4.08 -1.41 -0.25
C LEU A 54 -3.74 0.01 0.16
N SER A 55 -4.04 0.95 -0.73
CA SER A 55 -3.82 2.37 -0.47
C SER A 55 -5.11 3.02 0.00
N PHE A 56 -5.01 3.88 1.00
CA PHE A 56 -6.16 4.60 1.58
C PHE A 56 -5.84 6.07 1.77
N SER A 57 -6.83 6.91 1.49
CA SER A 57 -6.77 8.35 1.74
C SER A 57 -8.10 8.84 2.26
N PRO A 58 -8.14 10.02 2.91
CA PRO A 58 -9.43 10.60 3.31
C PRO A 58 -10.35 10.76 2.09
N PRO A 59 -11.67 10.58 2.26
CA PRO A 59 -12.36 10.46 3.54
C PRO A 59 -12.61 9.03 4.02
N THR A 60 -11.78 8.05 3.62
CA THR A 60 -12.00 6.67 4.06
C THR A 60 -11.98 6.58 5.58
N SER A 61 -13.00 5.93 6.15
CA SER A 61 -13.11 5.81 7.60
C SER A 61 -12.08 4.83 8.17
N ILE A 62 -11.67 5.08 9.41
CA ILE A 62 -10.77 4.19 10.14
C ILE A 62 -11.36 2.80 10.26
N LYS A 63 -12.67 2.70 10.49
CA LYS A 63 -13.37 1.42 10.57
C LYS A 63 -13.22 0.61 9.29
N LYS A 64 -13.35 1.26 8.14
CA LYS A 64 -13.19 0.61 6.84
C LYS A 64 -11.76 0.11 6.64
N ILE A 65 -10.78 0.92 6.99
CA ILE A 65 -9.37 0.54 6.89
C ILE A 65 -9.07 -0.70 7.72
N ILE A 66 -9.53 -0.72 8.97
CA ILE A 66 -9.33 -1.84 9.88
C ILE A 66 -9.99 -3.10 9.32
N GLN A 67 -11.19 -2.96 8.77
CA GLN A 67 -11.94 -4.06 8.18
C GLN A 67 -11.17 -4.68 7.01
N GLU A 68 -10.64 -3.84 6.12
CA GLU A 68 -9.86 -4.31 4.96
C GLU A 68 -8.51 -4.91 5.37
N ALA A 69 -7.92 -4.39 6.45
CA ALA A 69 -6.64 -4.87 6.96
C ALA A 69 -6.69 -6.31 7.48
N ASN A 70 -7.89 -6.82 7.77
CA ASN A 70 -8.06 -8.21 8.23
C ASN A 70 -7.89 -9.23 7.11
N ASN A 71 -7.78 -8.81 5.86
CA ASN A 71 -7.55 -9.71 4.74
C ASN A 71 -6.11 -10.22 4.76
N LYS A 72 -5.94 -11.51 5.05
CA LYS A 72 -4.62 -12.12 5.20
C LYS A 72 -3.80 -12.19 3.92
N SER A 73 -4.45 -12.01 2.77
CA SER A 73 -3.75 -12.02 1.48
C SER A 73 -3.06 -10.69 1.17
N ILE A 74 -3.36 -9.64 1.93
CA ILE A 74 -2.77 -8.32 1.78
C ILE A 74 -1.54 -8.21 2.68
N ASN A 75 -0.44 -7.72 2.14
CA ASN A 75 0.83 -7.67 2.86
C ASN A 75 1.08 -6.36 3.59
N CYS A 76 0.50 -5.26 3.11
CA CYS A 76 0.73 -3.95 3.72
C CYS A 76 -0.40 -2.97 3.42
N LEU A 77 -0.40 -1.87 4.16
CA LEU A 77 -1.29 -0.73 3.93
C LEU A 77 -0.44 0.49 3.58
N ILE A 78 -0.92 1.24 2.60
CA ILE A 78 -0.30 2.51 2.20
C ILE A 78 -1.29 3.61 2.57
N LEU A 79 -0.96 4.38 3.58
CA LEU A 79 -1.91 5.26 4.27
C LEU A 79 -1.51 6.73 4.13
N ASP A 80 -2.51 7.59 3.90
CA ASP A 80 -2.27 9.02 4.00
C ASP A 80 -1.71 9.37 5.38
N LYS A 81 -0.81 10.35 5.44
CA LYS A 81 -0.18 10.74 6.70
C LYS A 81 -1.16 11.20 7.78
N SER A 82 -2.37 11.62 7.38
CA SER A 82 -3.42 12.01 8.34
C SER A 82 -3.80 10.89 9.29
N TYR A 83 -3.58 9.62 8.88
CA TYR A 83 -3.89 8.47 9.73
C TYR A 83 -2.80 8.17 10.78
N LEU A 84 -1.66 8.86 10.75
CA LEU A 84 -0.59 8.69 11.74
C LEU A 84 -1.07 8.90 13.18
N LYS A 85 -2.05 9.77 13.37
CA LYS A 85 -2.56 10.08 14.71
C LYS A 85 -3.57 9.07 15.24
N SER A 86 -4.00 8.12 14.44
CA SER A 86 -4.98 7.12 14.88
C SER A 86 -4.30 5.97 15.62
N LYS A 87 -4.61 5.83 16.89
CA LYS A 87 -4.11 4.70 17.69
C LYS A 87 -4.65 3.37 17.20
N SER A 88 -5.90 3.35 16.75
CA SER A 88 -6.51 2.11 16.20
C SER A 88 -5.72 1.60 15.01
N ILE A 89 -5.32 2.50 14.12
CA ILE A 89 -4.51 2.14 12.96
C ILE A 89 -3.10 1.75 13.39
N GLN A 90 -2.49 2.53 14.29
CA GLN A 90 -1.15 2.23 14.79
C GLN A 90 -1.07 0.84 15.42
N ASN A 91 -2.15 0.38 16.06
CA ASN A 91 -2.19 -0.92 16.72
C ASN A 91 -2.37 -2.10 15.77
N LEU A 92 -2.66 -1.86 14.50
CA LEU A 92 -2.75 -2.94 13.52
C LEU A 92 -1.38 -3.59 13.34
N LYS A 93 -1.35 -4.92 13.29
CA LYS A 93 -0.10 -5.66 13.13
C LYS A 93 0.43 -5.67 11.72
N ILE A 94 -0.43 -5.47 10.73
CA ILE A 94 -0.02 -5.42 9.33
C ILE A 94 0.97 -4.28 9.10
N LYS A 95 1.92 -4.50 8.20
CA LYS A 95 2.93 -3.50 7.88
C LYS A 95 2.27 -2.27 7.25
N LYS A 96 2.68 -1.09 7.68
CA LYS A 96 2.08 0.18 7.26
C LYS A 96 3.15 1.13 6.74
N TYR A 97 2.78 1.87 5.68
CA TYR A 97 3.59 2.95 5.12
C TYR A 97 2.72 4.19 5.03
N TYR A 98 3.27 5.34 5.39
CA TYR A 98 2.53 6.61 5.38
C TYR A 98 3.10 7.56 4.33
N PHE A 99 2.23 8.20 3.55
CA PHE A 99 2.59 9.11 2.46
C PHE A 99 1.85 10.43 2.65
N THR A 100 2.21 11.51 2.07
CA THR A 100 3.53 11.84 1.55
C THR A 100 4.16 12.81 2.53
N ILE A 101 5.33 12.48 3.01
CA ILE A 101 6.06 13.36 3.93
C ILE A 101 6.80 14.37 3.09
N LYS A 102 6.51 15.66 3.30
CA LYS A 102 7.03 16.76 2.46
C LYS A 102 8.01 17.66 3.16
N THR A 103 8.14 17.56 4.48
CA THR A 103 9.04 18.42 5.24
C THR A 103 9.97 17.60 6.11
N LYS A 104 11.14 18.16 6.39
CA LYS A 104 12.11 17.55 7.31
C LYS A 104 11.55 17.45 8.73
N SER A 105 10.72 18.41 9.11
CA SER A 105 10.07 18.44 10.42
C SER A 105 9.15 17.23 10.61
N GLU A 106 8.29 16.94 9.63
CA GLU A 106 7.41 15.76 9.66
C GLU A 106 8.25 14.48 9.69
N PHE A 107 9.29 14.41 8.87
CA PHE A 107 10.15 13.24 8.83
C PHE A 107 10.78 12.98 10.20
N LYS A 108 11.30 14.01 10.82
CA LYS A 108 11.92 13.94 12.13
C LYS A 108 10.94 13.48 13.20
N GLU A 109 9.70 13.99 13.14
CA GLU A 109 8.67 13.70 14.11
C GLU A 109 8.23 12.23 14.06
N TYR A 110 8.07 11.66 12.86
CA TYR A 110 7.42 10.37 12.69
C TYR A 110 8.33 9.22 12.27
N SER A 111 9.57 9.50 11.81
CA SER A 111 10.43 8.45 11.23
C SER A 111 10.87 7.37 12.21
N LYS A 112 10.92 7.69 13.48
CA LYS A 112 11.45 6.76 14.49
C LYS A 112 10.63 5.46 14.58
N ASN A 113 9.31 5.55 14.51
CA ASN A 113 8.41 4.42 14.74
C ASN A 113 7.55 4.07 13.54
N ASN A 114 7.75 4.70 12.39
CA ASN A 114 6.88 4.55 11.23
C ASN A 114 7.68 4.42 9.93
N ASN A 115 7.13 3.66 8.99
CA ASN A 115 7.65 3.64 7.64
C ASN A 115 7.03 4.80 6.86
N LEU A 116 7.85 5.69 6.37
CA LEU A 116 7.40 6.91 5.71
C LEU A 116 7.78 6.91 4.24
N ILE A 117 6.86 7.41 3.42
CA ILE A 117 7.11 7.67 2.01
C ILE A 117 7.23 9.19 1.87
N PHE A 118 8.37 9.64 1.41
CA PHE A 118 8.67 11.07 1.34
C PHE A 118 9.09 11.48 -0.06
N GLU A 119 9.03 12.79 -0.32
CA GLU A 119 9.57 13.37 -1.55
C GLU A 119 10.20 14.74 -1.24
N ASN A 120 11.29 15.02 -1.93
CA ASN A 120 11.96 16.32 -1.87
C ASN A 120 12.36 16.79 -0.46
N LEU A 121 12.87 15.92 0.38
CA LEU A 121 13.34 16.31 1.71
C LEU A 121 14.73 16.98 1.71
#